data_c7754b097be7c1dba3b4b51cfb0f30cb
#
_entry.id   c7754b097be7c1dba3b4b51cfb0f30cb
#
_cell.length_a   1.000
_cell.length_b   1.000
_cell.length_c   1.000
_cell.angle_alpha   90.00
_cell.angle_beta   90.00
_cell.angle_gamma   90.00
#
_symmetry.space_group_name_H-M   'P 1'
#
loop_
_entity.id
_entity.type
_entity.pdbx_description
1 polymer ?
#
loop_
_entity_poly.entity_id
_entity_poly.type
_entity_poly.pdbx_seq_one_letter_code
_entity_poly.pdbx_strand_id
1 'polypeptide(L)'
;MEMVLALAIGVLTGSGVWLLLRPRTFQVIMGLALLSYAVNLFIFSMGRLGLATGKEPVLRAGVPQDLAHYADPMPQALVLTAIVIGFAMTALFLVVLLASRGLSGTDHVDGVEPPEGMEPDDDGARP
;
A
#
# COMPACT_ATOMS: atom_id res chain seq x y z
N MET A 1 1.60 18.45 12.01
CA MET A 1 2.30 17.43 11.17
C MET A 1 1.88 16.00 11.48
N GLU A 2 1.75 15.65 12.74
CA GLU A 2 1.29 14.31 13.12
C GLU A 2 -0.14 14.02 12.64
N MET A 3 -1.01 15.01 12.68
CA MET A 3 -2.36 14.88 12.13
C MET A 3 -2.36 14.66 10.61
N VAL A 4 -1.47 15.34 9.90
CA VAL A 4 -1.33 15.18 8.45
C VAL A 4 -0.86 13.77 8.11
N LEU A 5 0.12 13.25 8.85
CA LEU A 5 0.58 11.87 8.69
C LEU A 5 -0.53 10.86 8.99
N ALA A 6 -1.28 11.07 10.07
CA ALA A 6 -2.39 10.21 10.43
C ALA A 6 -3.49 10.21 9.36
N LEU A 7 -3.82 11.37 8.82
CA LEU A 7 -4.79 11.49 7.72
C LEU A 7 -4.28 10.80 6.46
N ALA A 8 -3.00 10.99 6.12
CA ALA A 8 -2.41 10.35 4.95
C ALA A 8 -2.46 8.82 5.07
N ILE A 9 -2.10 8.28 6.23
CA ILE A 9 -2.16 6.84 6.50
C ILE A 9 -3.60 6.34 6.40
N GLY A 10 -4.54 7.07 6.98
CA GLY A 10 -5.96 6.73 6.94
C GLY A 10 -6.53 6.69 5.53
N VAL A 11 -6.22 7.70 4.72
CA VAL A 11 -6.66 7.76 3.32
C VAL A 11 -6.04 6.62 2.49
N LEU A 12 -4.75 6.38 2.64
CA LEU A 12 -4.07 5.28 1.93
C LEU A 12 -4.64 3.93 2.32
N THR A 13 -4.86 3.70 3.61
CA THR A 13 -5.43 2.45 4.11
C THR A 13 -6.86 2.26 3.62
N GLY A 14 -7.69 3.27 3.73
CA GLY A 14 -9.08 3.22 3.28
C GLY A 14 -9.19 2.97 1.78
N SER A 15 -8.41 3.69 0.99
CA SER A 15 -8.36 3.49 -0.47
C SER A 15 -7.85 2.11 -0.84
N GLY A 16 -6.82 1.62 -0.15
CA GLY A 16 -6.25 0.31 -0.38
C GLY A 16 -7.25 -0.81 -0.09
N VAL A 17 -7.93 -0.75 1.04
CA VAL A 17 -8.96 -1.72 1.41
C VAL A 17 -10.12 -1.69 0.41
N TRP A 18 -10.55 -0.51 0.01
CA TRP A 18 -11.63 -0.36 -0.97
C TRP A 18 -11.27 -0.99 -2.31
N LEU A 19 -10.05 -0.78 -2.79
CA LEU A 19 -9.57 -1.39 -4.03
C LEU A 19 -9.39 -2.91 -3.91
N LEU A 20 -8.97 -3.41 -2.74
CA LEU A 20 -8.85 -4.85 -2.50
C LEU A 20 -10.18 -5.58 -2.60
N LEU A 21 -11.27 -4.91 -2.27
CA LEU A 21 -12.61 -5.49 -2.34
C LEU A 21 -13.18 -5.52 -3.76
N ARG A 22 -12.48 -4.97 -4.74
CA ARG A 22 -12.92 -4.99 -6.14
C ARG A 22 -12.63 -6.33 -6.79
N PRO A 23 -13.48 -6.78 -7.73
CA PRO A 23 -13.34 -8.09 -8.36
C PRO A 23 -12.33 -8.13 -9.51
N ARG A 24 -11.49 -7.13 -9.66
CA ARG A 24 -10.49 -7.02 -10.73
C ARG A 24 -9.09 -7.18 -10.20
N THR A 25 -8.26 -7.95 -10.88
CA THR A 25 -6.88 -8.23 -10.46
C THR A 25 -6.02 -6.98 -10.43
N PHE A 26 -6.16 -6.09 -11.41
CA PHE A 26 -5.43 -4.83 -11.44
C PHE A 26 -5.75 -3.95 -10.24
N GLN A 27 -7.02 -3.84 -9.89
CA GLN A 27 -7.45 -3.05 -8.74
C GLN A 27 -6.98 -3.67 -7.42
N VAL A 28 -6.93 -4.99 -7.33
CA VAL A 28 -6.38 -5.70 -6.17
C VAL A 28 -4.90 -5.39 -6.00
N ILE A 29 -4.11 -5.40 -7.08
CA ILE A 29 -2.69 -5.05 -7.04
C ILE A 29 -2.51 -3.60 -6.58
N MET A 30 -3.29 -2.68 -7.11
CA MET A 30 -3.24 -1.26 -6.72
C MET A 30 -3.60 -1.08 -5.25
N GLY A 31 -4.62 -1.78 -4.77
CA GLY A 31 -5.00 -1.76 -3.36
C GLY A 31 -3.91 -2.29 -2.46
N LEU A 32 -3.27 -3.37 -2.86
CA LEU A 32 -2.14 -3.95 -2.12
C LEU A 32 -0.96 -2.98 -2.05
N ALA A 33 -0.65 -2.31 -3.16
CA ALA A 33 0.40 -1.30 -3.20
C ALA A 33 0.09 -0.12 -2.27
N LEU A 34 -1.13 0.37 -2.27
CA LEU A 34 -1.54 1.46 -1.38
C LEU A 34 -1.47 1.06 0.09
N LEU A 35 -1.87 -0.17 0.44
CA LEU A 35 -1.71 -0.70 1.78
C LEU A 35 -0.25 -0.80 2.19
N SER A 36 0.62 -1.24 1.30
CA SER A 36 2.07 -1.30 1.55
C SER A 36 2.62 0.09 1.86
N TYR A 37 2.22 1.10 1.10
CA TYR A 37 2.63 2.48 1.35
C TYR A 37 2.11 2.99 2.70
N ALA A 38 0.87 2.67 3.05
CA ALA A 38 0.29 3.05 4.33
C ALA A 38 1.06 2.43 5.51
N VAL A 39 1.39 1.15 5.41
CA VAL A 39 2.15 0.43 6.45
C VAL A 39 3.56 1.00 6.56
N ASN A 40 4.23 1.26 5.44
CA ASN A 40 5.57 1.84 5.42
C ASN A 40 5.58 3.23 6.07
N LEU A 41 4.61 4.05 5.75
CA LEU A 41 4.48 5.37 6.33
C LEU A 41 4.17 5.30 7.84
N PHE A 42 3.34 4.35 8.24
CA PHE A 42 3.03 4.10 9.64
C PHE A 42 4.27 3.68 10.44
N ILE A 43 5.06 2.72 9.92
CA ILE A 43 6.30 2.27 10.57
C ILE A 43 7.28 3.43 10.67
N PHE A 44 7.42 4.21 9.61
CA PHE A 44 8.29 5.39 9.60
C PHE A 44 7.88 6.42 10.66
N SER A 45 6.58 6.66 10.80
CA SER A 45 6.06 7.61 11.79
C SER A 45 6.24 7.12 13.24
N MET A 46 6.35 5.80 13.45
CA MET A 46 6.61 5.23 14.78
C MET A 46 7.99 5.59 15.34
N GLY A 47 8.91 6.02 14.48
CA GLY A 47 10.25 6.46 14.90
C GLY A 47 10.28 7.77 15.66
N ARG A 48 9.14 8.25 16.12
CA ARG A 48 9.02 9.52 16.86
C ARG A 48 9.59 10.70 16.08
N LEU A 49 9.12 10.85 14.84
CA LEU A 49 9.39 12.05 14.05
C LEU A 49 8.79 13.26 14.75
N GLY A 50 9.57 13.88 15.57
CA GLY A 50 9.14 15.04 16.32
C GLY A 50 9.25 16.31 15.48
N LEU A 51 8.40 16.46 14.47
CA LEU A 51 8.37 17.67 13.65
C LEU A 51 8.06 18.92 14.49
N ALA A 52 7.30 18.74 15.57
CA ALA A 52 7.04 19.80 16.53
C ALA A 52 8.18 20.01 17.53
N THR A 53 9.01 19.01 17.80
CA THR A 53 10.12 19.04 18.77
C THR A 53 11.50 19.14 18.10
N GLY A 54 11.54 19.23 16.76
CA GLY A 54 12.79 19.36 16.01
C GLY A 54 13.62 18.08 15.89
N LYS A 55 13.04 16.93 16.19
CA LYS A 55 13.70 15.64 15.96
C LYS A 55 13.64 15.29 14.47
N GLU A 56 14.78 15.27 13.85
CA GLU A 56 14.91 15.06 12.41
C GLU A 56 15.37 13.64 12.08
N PRO A 57 14.98 13.11 10.91
CA PRO A 57 15.43 11.80 10.47
C PRO A 57 16.83 11.82 9.85
N VAL A 58 17.38 12.98 9.53
CA VAL A 58 18.67 13.14 8.85
C VAL A 58 19.67 13.79 9.80
N LEU A 59 20.88 13.23 9.85
CA LEU A 59 21.95 13.74 10.70
C LEU A 59 22.47 15.09 10.20
N ARG A 60 22.64 16.04 11.13
CA ARG A 60 23.24 17.35 10.84
C ARG A 60 24.62 17.46 11.45
N ALA A 61 25.50 18.19 10.78
CA ALA A 61 26.81 18.51 11.31
C ALA A 61 26.69 19.41 12.56
N GLY A 62 27.47 19.10 13.59
CA GLY A 62 27.52 19.90 14.81
C GLY A 62 26.44 19.61 15.85
N VAL A 63 25.53 18.65 15.58
CA VAL A 63 24.50 18.22 16.52
C VAL A 63 24.86 16.84 17.06
N PRO A 64 24.77 16.61 18.40
CA PRO A 64 25.07 15.29 18.96
C PRO A 64 24.14 14.21 18.39
N GLN A 65 24.72 13.05 18.07
CA GLN A 65 23.99 11.92 17.48
C GLN A 65 23.35 11.08 18.59
N ASP A 66 22.26 11.57 19.16
CA ASP A 66 21.51 10.87 20.18
C ASP A 66 20.00 10.94 19.94
N LEU A 67 19.23 10.15 20.68
CA LEU A 67 17.77 10.08 20.54
C LEU A 67 17.07 11.36 21.05
N ALA A 68 17.78 12.24 21.74
CA ALA A 68 17.22 13.51 22.19
C ALA A 68 17.11 14.53 21.04
N HIS A 69 17.99 14.41 20.03
CA HIS A 69 18.10 15.35 18.91
C HIS A 69 17.54 14.79 17.60
N TYR A 70 17.46 13.48 17.46
CA TYR A 70 17.07 12.83 16.22
C TYR A 70 15.95 11.81 16.44
N ALA A 71 15.20 11.54 15.36
CA ALA A 71 14.26 10.44 15.33
C ALA A 71 14.99 9.09 15.44
N ASP A 72 14.29 8.07 15.94
CA ASP A 72 14.82 6.72 16.03
C ASP A 72 15.18 6.19 14.63
N PRO A 73 16.44 5.76 14.39
CA PRO A 73 16.83 5.24 13.08
C PRO A 73 16.33 3.83 12.80
N MET A 74 15.91 3.07 13.80
CA MET A 74 15.52 1.67 13.62
C MET A 74 14.27 1.50 12.76
N PRO A 75 13.16 2.23 12.98
CA PRO A 75 12.02 2.18 12.05
C PRO A 75 12.37 2.61 10.63
N GLN A 76 13.29 3.54 10.45
CA GLN A 76 13.76 3.97 9.13
C GLN A 76 14.46 2.83 8.38
N ALA A 77 15.31 2.07 9.06
CA ALA A 77 15.98 0.91 8.49
C ALA A 77 14.98 -0.20 8.14
N LEU A 78 14.00 -0.44 9.01
CA LEU A 78 12.93 -1.42 8.77
C LEU A 78 12.08 -1.03 7.55
N VAL A 79 11.79 0.25 7.37
CA VAL A 79 11.04 0.75 6.19
C VAL A 79 11.83 0.54 4.91
N LEU A 80 13.13 0.79 4.91
CA LEU A 80 13.97 0.53 3.73
C LEU A 80 13.91 -0.94 3.32
N THR A 81 14.01 -1.85 4.28
CA THR A 81 13.87 -3.28 4.03
C THR A 81 12.47 -3.62 3.51
N ALA A 82 11.44 -3.06 4.11
CA ALA A 82 10.06 -3.28 3.71
C ALA A 82 9.76 -2.78 2.30
N ILE A 83 10.36 -1.66 1.89
CA ILE A 83 10.21 -1.12 0.52
C ILE A 83 10.76 -2.10 -0.50
N VAL A 84 11.94 -2.65 -0.26
CA VAL A 84 12.58 -3.61 -1.18
C VAL A 84 11.76 -4.90 -1.27
N ILE A 85 11.31 -5.43 -0.13
CA ILE A 85 10.47 -6.63 -0.10
C ILE A 85 9.14 -6.36 -0.79
N GLY A 86 8.51 -5.23 -0.53
CA GLY A 86 7.25 -4.83 -1.16
C GLY A 86 7.37 -4.72 -2.68
N PHE A 87 8.47 -4.15 -3.17
CA PHE A 87 8.73 -4.08 -4.60
C PHE A 87 8.88 -5.47 -5.23
N ALA A 88 9.64 -6.35 -4.60
CA ALA A 88 9.85 -7.71 -5.09
C ALA A 88 8.53 -8.50 -5.12
N MET A 89 7.74 -8.38 -4.07
CA MET A 89 6.43 -9.05 -3.99
C MET A 89 5.45 -8.50 -5.03
N THR A 90 5.42 -7.20 -5.23
CA THR A 90 4.57 -6.58 -6.26
C THR A 90 4.96 -7.05 -7.65
N ALA A 91 6.26 -7.11 -7.95
CA ALA A 91 6.75 -7.62 -9.23
C ALA A 91 6.34 -9.08 -9.44
N LEU A 92 6.47 -9.92 -8.41
CA LEU A 92 6.04 -11.32 -8.46
C LEU A 92 4.53 -11.43 -8.71
N PHE A 93 3.73 -10.67 -7.98
CA PHE A 93 2.28 -10.65 -8.18
C PHE A 93 1.89 -10.23 -9.59
N LEU A 94 2.54 -9.20 -10.14
CA LEU A 94 2.29 -8.75 -11.50
C LEU A 94 2.56 -9.87 -12.51
N VAL A 95 3.67 -10.57 -12.38
CA VAL A 95 4.02 -11.67 -13.27
C VAL A 95 3.00 -12.80 -13.18
N VAL A 96 2.64 -13.20 -11.97
CA VAL A 96 1.65 -14.27 -11.73
C VAL A 96 0.27 -13.88 -12.29
N LEU A 97 -0.14 -12.64 -12.09
CA LEU A 97 -1.45 -12.19 -12.54
C LEU A 97 -1.51 -11.99 -14.06
N LEU A 98 -0.40 -11.56 -14.68
CA LEU A 98 -0.30 -11.53 -16.14
C LEU A 98 -0.38 -12.94 -16.73
N ALA A 99 0.31 -13.90 -16.12
CA ALA A 99 0.23 -15.30 -16.54
C ALA A 99 -1.18 -15.86 -16.36
N SER A 100 -1.84 -15.55 -15.25
CA SER A 100 -3.22 -15.94 -14.99
C SER A 100 -4.17 -15.36 -16.03
N ARG A 101 -4.01 -14.09 -16.37
CA ARG A 101 -4.81 -13.44 -17.41
C ARG A 101 -4.58 -14.09 -18.78
N GLY A 102 -3.34 -14.43 -19.10
CA GLY A 102 -3.01 -15.13 -20.35
C GLY A 102 -3.64 -16.50 -20.45
N LEU A 103 -3.80 -17.19 -19.31
CA LEU A 103 -4.42 -18.53 -19.26
C LEU A 103 -5.96 -18.47 -19.20
N SER A 104 -6.51 -17.53 -18.42
CA SER A 104 -7.97 -17.42 -18.24
C SER A 104 -8.65 -16.48 -19.23
N GLY A 105 -7.90 -15.55 -19.83
CA GLY A 105 -8.42 -14.55 -20.76
C GLY A 105 -9.23 -13.44 -20.12
N THR A 106 -9.23 -13.32 -18.79
CA THR A 106 -10.01 -12.31 -18.06
C THR A 106 -9.21 -11.71 -16.91
N ASP A 107 -9.53 -10.47 -16.54
CA ASP A 107 -9.01 -9.77 -15.35
C ASP A 107 -9.82 -10.05 -14.09
N HIS A 108 -10.91 -10.78 -14.17
CA HIS A 108 -11.74 -11.06 -13.02
C HIS A 108 -11.00 -11.95 -12.01
N VAL A 109 -11.17 -11.67 -10.72
CA VAL A 109 -10.43 -12.36 -9.64
C VAL A 109 -10.69 -13.86 -9.63
N ASP A 110 -11.92 -14.29 -9.92
CA ASP A 110 -12.31 -15.71 -9.97
C ASP A 110 -12.04 -16.37 -11.31
N GLY A 111 -11.46 -15.66 -12.27
CA GLY A 111 -11.13 -16.18 -13.59
C GLY A 111 -12.33 -16.34 -14.52
N VAL A 112 -13.51 -15.92 -14.10
CA VAL A 112 -14.74 -15.99 -14.90
C VAL A 112 -15.25 -14.58 -15.13
N GLU A 113 -15.40 -14.21 -16.41
CA GLU A 113 -15.96 -12.93 -16.78
C GLU A 113 -17.45 -13.09 -17.07
N PRO A 114 -18.32 -12.16 -16.56
CA PRO A 114 -19.73 -12.22 -16.89
C PRO A 114 -19.95 -12.10 -18.40
N PRO A 115 -20.93 -12.78 -18.99
CA PRO A 115 -21.23 -12.64 -20.41
C PRO A 115 -21.52 -11.19 -20.79
N GLU A 116 -21.05 -10.79 -21.97
CA GLU A 116 -21.32 -9.44 -22.49
C GLU A 116 -22.83 -9.16 -22.50
N GLY A 117 -23.20 -8.04 -21.89
CA GLY A 117 -24.62 -7.64 -21.79
C GLY A 117 -25.31 -8.03 -20.50
N MET A 118 -24.65 -8.73 -19.57
CA MET A 118 -25.17 -8.90 -18.22
C MET A 118 -24.62 -7.78 -17.34
N GLU A 119 -25.44 -6.80 -17.04
CA GLU A 119 -25.14 -5.87 -15.97
C GLU A 119 -25.28 -6.59 -14.62
N PRO A 120 -24.44 -6.21 -13.63
CA PRO A 120 -24.45 -6.87 -12.31
C PRO A 120 -25.79 -6.79 -11.58
N ASP A 121 -26.63 -5.85 -11.98
CA ASP A 121 -27.90 -5.54 -11.30
C ASP A 121 -29.16 -6.10 -12.02
N ASP A 122 -28.95 -6.90 -13.04
CA ASP A 122 -30.11 -7.50 -13.72
C ASP A 122 -30.60 -8.74 -12.93
N ASP A 123 -31.16 -8.42 -11.76
CA ASP A 123 -31.78 -9.41 -10.88
C ASP A 123 -32.91 -10.16 -11.55
N GLY A 124 -32.56 -11.27 -12.15
CA GLY A 124 -33.57 -12.32 -12.42
C GLY A 124 -34.76 -11.95 -13.29
N ALA A 125 -34.71 -10.86 -14.04
CA ALA A 125 -35.75 -10.50 -15.00
C ALA A 125 -35.63 -11.27 -16.30
N ARG A 126 -35.00 -12.46 -16.27
CA ARG A 126 -34.94 -13.34 -17.44
C ARG A 126 -35.80 -14.59 -17.25
N PRO A 127 -36.60 -14.91 -18.23
CA PRO A 127 -37.29 -16.18 -18.22
C PRO A 127 -36.34 -17.37 -18.34
#